data_a162e62a7f7ab1252ea123472f800ff1
#
_entry.id   a162e62a7f7ab1252ea123472f800ff1
#
_cell.length_a   1.000
_cell.length_b   1.000
_cell.length_c   1.000
_cell.angle_alpha   90.00
_cell.angle_beta   90.00
_cell.angle_gamma   90.00
#
_symmetry.space_group_name_H-M   'P 1'
#
loop_
_entity.id
_entity.type
_entity.pdbx_description
1 polymer ?
#
loop_
_entity_poly.entity_id
_entity_poly.type
_entity_poly.pdbx_seq_one_letter_code
_entity_poly.pdbx_strand_id
1 'polypeptide(L)'
;MYSRNVQIINKSGLHARPAAVFATEAGRFSSTITVRKLNDPEANGPVNAKAIIKLLTLLISQGDELEITATGDDEKEAVLALVELVESGCKEL
;
A
#
# COMPACT_ATOMS: atom_id res chain seq x y z
N MET A 1 11.72 1.05 -12.22
CA MET A 1 10.66 0.43 -11.42
C MET A 1 11.24 -0.25 -10.19
N TYR A 2 10.64 -0.03 -9.04
CA TYR A 2 11.09 -0.59 -7.78
C TYR A 2 9.89 -1.21 -7.05
N SER A 3 10.05 -2.42 -6.53
CA SER A 3 8.96 -3.17 -5.89
C SER A 3 9.42 -3.83 -4.60
N ARG A 4 8.51 -3.94 -3.65
CA ARG A 4 8.72 -4.69 -2.40
C ARG A 4 7.43 -5.33 -1.96
N ASN A 5 7.54 -6.49 -1.31
CA ASN A 5 6.40 -7.15 -0.68
C ASN A 5 6.41 -6.81 0.80
N VAL A 6 5.23 -6.66 1.38
CA VAL A 6 5.08 -6.36 2.80
C VAL A 6 3.80 -6.98 3.33
N GLN A 7 3.81 -7.37 4.60
CA GLN A 7 2.62 -7.97 5.23
C GLN A 7 1.94 -6.94 6.13
N ILE A 8 0.61 -6.91 6.05
CA ILE A 8 -0.20 -6.03 6.90
C ILE A 8 -0.28 -6.62 8.29
N ILE A 9 0.12 -5.85 9.30
CA ILE A 9 0.17 -6.33 10.70
C ILE A 9 -0.87 -5.69 11.60
N ASN A 10 -1.44 -4.54 11.23
CA ASN A 10 -2.43 -3.86 12.06
C ASN A 10 -3.81 -4.52 11.94
N LYS A 11 -4.58 -4.49 13.04
CA LYS A 11 -5.86 -5.19 13.11
C LYS A 11 -6.87 -4.74 12.06
N SER A 12 -6.91 -3.44 11.77
CA SER A 12 -7.88 -2.89 10.83
C SER A 12 -7.54 -3.14 9.37
N GLY A 13 -6.32 -3.64 9.07
CA GLY A 13 -5.88 -3.73 7.69
C GLY A 13 -5.82 -2.37 7.04
N LEU A 14 -6.14 -2.29 5.75
CA LEU A 14 -6.21 -1.01 5.04
C LEU A 14 -7.66 -0.59 4.82
N HIS A 15 -8.40 -0.40 5.92
CA HIS A 15 -9.75 0.14 5.90
C HIS A 15 -9.75 1.53 6.53
N ALA A 16 -10.69 2.38 6.14
CA ALA A 16 -10.92 3.69 6.75
C ALA A 16 -9.62 4.48 6.96
N ARG A 17 -9.26 4.75 8.23
CA ARG A 17 -8.09 5.60 8.54
C ARG A 17 -6.76 5.05 8.02
N PRO A 18 -6.42 3.76 8.19
CA PRO A 18 -5.17 3.25 7.61
C PRO A 18 -5.08 3.43 6.10
N ALA A 19 -6.17 3.24 5.37
CA ALA A 19 -6.18 3.47 3.92
C ALA A 19 -5.92 4.94 3.60
N ALA A 20 -6.53 5.86 4.37
CA ALA A 20 -6.31 7.28 4.18
C ALA A 20 -4.86 7.66 4.47
N VAL A 21 -4.27 7.12 5.54
CA VAL A 21 -2.88 7.37 5.90
C VAL A 21 -1.96 6.86 4.79
N PHE A 22 -2.21 5.66 4.28
CA PHE A 22 -1.40 5.07 3.22
C PHE A 22 -1.48 5.91 1.93
N ALA A 23 -2.69 6.28 1.53
CA ALA A 23 -2.87 7.06 0.30
C ALA A 23 -2.24 8.45 0.43
N THR A 24 -2.32 9.07 1.60
CA THR A 24 -1.71 10.37 1.84
C THR A 24 -0.19 10.28 1.75
N GLU A 25 0.40 9.26 2.34
CA GLU A 25 1.85 9.06 2.27
C GLU A 25 2.28 8.82 0.82
N ALA A 26 1.54 7.98 0.08
CA ALA A 26 1.84 7.74 -1.32
C ALA A 26 1.78 9.03 -2.14
N GLY A 27 0.86 9.92 -1.79
CA GLY A 27 0.68 11.20 -2.49
C GLY A 27 1.84 12.17 -2.35
N ARG A 28 2.75 11.92 -1.40
CA ARG A 28 3.93 12.78 -1.22
C ARG A 28 4.98 12.57 -2.30
N PHE A 29 4.88 11.50 -3.07
CA PHE A 29 5.88 11.15 -4.07
C PHE A 29 5.36 11.37 -5.47
N SER A 30 6.26 11.74 -6.39
CA SER A 30 5.88 12.00 -7.77
C SER A 30 5.72 10.73 -8.59
N SER A 31 6.32 9.63 -8.15
CA SER A 31 6.24 8.36 -8.86
C SER A 31 4.82 7.84 -8.97
N THR A 32 4.57 7.06 -10.02
CA THR A 32 3.35 6.26 -10.12
C THR A 32 3.50 5.09 -9.16
N ILE A 33 2.56 4.93 -8.24
CA ILE A 33 2.65 3.88 -7.22
C ILE A 33 1.41 3.00 -7.29
N THR A 34 1.64 1.68 -7.33
CA THR A 34 0.55 0.71 -7.36
C THR A 34 0.70 -0.29 -6.22
N VAL A 35 -0.43 -0.84 -5.80
CA VAL A 35 -0.50 -1.87 -4.77
C VAL A 35 -1.28 -3.05 -5.31
N ARG A 36 -0.76 -4.25 -5.08
CA ARG A 36 -1.42 -5.49 -5.46
C ARG A 36 -1.49 -6.41 -4.25
N LYS A 37 -2.64 -7.05 -4.04
CA LYS A 37 -2.84 -8.02 -2.97
C LYS A 37 -2.39 -9.38 -3.47
N LEU A 38 -1.36 -9.95 -2.84
CA LEU A 38 -0.68 -11.15 -3.36
C LEU A 38 -1.37 -12.45 -3.00
N ASN A 39 -2.05 -12.50 -1.86
CA ASN A 39 -2.60 -13.75 -1.36
C ASN A 39 -4.06 -13.98 -1.75
N ASP A 40 -4.57 -13.20 -2.69
CA ASP A 40 -5.95 -13.34 -3.17
C ASP A 40 -5.95 -13.36 -4.70
N PRO A 41 -6.05 -14.54 -5.31
CA PRO A 41 -6.03 -14.64 -6.77
C PRO A 41 -7.24 -13.99 -7.45
N GLU A 42 -8.32 -13.74 -6.70
CA GLU A 42 -9.52 -13.11 -7.23
C GLU A 42 -9.52 -11.59 -7.05
N ALA A 43 -8.53 -11.06 -6.33
CA ALA A 43 -8.44 -9.62 -6.16
C ALA A 43 -8.15 -8.95 -7.50
N ASN A 44 -8.72 -7.77 -7.68
CA ASN A 44 -8.42 -6.96 -8.86
C ASN A 44 -6.92 -6.67 -8.92
N GLY A 45 -6.39 -6.52 -10.12
CA GLY A 45 -4.98 -6.27 -10.33
C GLY A 45 -4.50 -5.00 -9.66
N PRO A 46 -3.26 -4.56 -9.93
CA PRO A 46 -2.69 -3.42 -9.20
C PRO A 46 -3.59 -2.19 -9.26
N VAL A 47 -3.74 -1.51 -8.12
CA VAL A 47 -4.53 -0.29 -8.03
C VAL A 47 -3.63 0.89 -7.68
N ASN A 48 -4.08 2.09 -8.01
CA ASN A 48 -3.35 3.32 -7.72
C ASN A 48 -3.30 3.53 -6.20
N ALA A 49 -2.10 3.53 -5.63
CA ALA A 49 -1.89 3.68 -4.20
C ALA A 49 -2.33 5.06 -3.68
N LYS A 50 -2.43 6.05 -4.55
CA LYS A 50 -2.82 7.41 -4.18
C LYS A 50 -4.35 7.59 -4.15
N ALA A 51 -5.09 6.58 -4.60
CA ALA A 51 -6.55 6.63 -4.68
C ALA A 51 -7.14 5.79 -3.56
N ILE A 52 -7.60 6.45 -2.49
CA ILE A 52 -8.11 5.77 -1.30
C ILE A 52 -9.26 4.82 -1.63
N ILE A 53 -10.16 5.21 -2.52
CA ILE A 53 -11.30 4.37 -2.90
C ILE A 53 -10.82 3.09 -3.57
N LYS A 54 -9.80 3.18 -4.42
CA LYS A 54 -9.25 2.01 -5.09
C LYS A 54 -8.58 1.07 -4.09
N LEU A 55 -7.88 1.61 -3.08
CA LEU A 55 -7.29 0.78 -2.02
C LEU A 55 -8.37 0.01 -1.28
N LEU A 56 -9.51 0.65 -1.01
CA LEU A 56 -10.61 0.01 -0.29
C LEU A 56 -11.21 -1.16 -1.07
N THR A 57 -11.14 -1.14 -2.40
CA THR A 57 -11.67 -2.23 -3.22
C THR A 57 -10.88 -3.52 -3.09
N LEU A 58 -9.64 -3.44 -2.59
CA LEU A 58 -8.80 -4.63 -2.42
C LEU A 58 -9.18 -5.44 -1.17
N LEU A 59 -9.96 -4.88 -0.26
CA LEU A 59 -10.39 -5.55 0.97
C LEU A 59 -9.20 -6.11 1.75
N ILE A 60 -8.19 -5.27 1.93
CA ILE A 60 -6.94 -5.66 2.60
C ILE A 60 -7.15 -5.79 4.09
N SER A 61 -6.82 -6.96 4.64
CA SER A 61 -7.02 -7.30 6.06
C SER A 61 -5.70 -7.65 6.73
N GLN A 62 -5.73 -7.73 8.05
CA GLN A 62 -4.55 -8.15 8.82
C GLN A 62 -4.06 -9.51 8.30
N GLY A 63 -2.77 -9.63 8.09
CA GLY A 63 -2.14 -10.84 7.59
C GLY A 63 -2.00 -10.89 6.06
N ASP A 64 -2.69 -10.02 5.34
CA ASP A 64 -2.57 -10.00 3.87
C ASP A 64 -1.21 -9.50 3.46
N GLU A 65 -0.73 -10.01 2.33
CA GLU A 65 0.55 -9.60 1.76
C GLU A 65 0.33 -8.72 0.54
N LEU A 66 1.06 -7.63 0.49
CA LEU A 66 0.95 -6.65 -0.59
C LEU A 66 2.25 -6.54 -1.37
N GLU A 67 2.14 -6.27 -2.66
CA GLU A 67 3.27 -5.84 -3.47
C GLU A 67 3.09 -4.36 -3.77
N ILE A 68 4.06 -3.55 -3.36
CA ILE A 68 4.07 -2.11 -3.61
C ILE A 68 5.09 -1.86 -4.70
N THR A 69 4.66 -1.23 -5.79
CA THR A 69 5.51 -0.95 -6.95
C THR A 69 5.45 0.53 -7.28
N ALA A 70 6.60 1.13 -7.51
CA ALA A 70 6.68 2.54 -7.93
C ALA A 70 7.55 2.68 -9.17
N THR A 71 7.19 3.63 -10.02
CA THR A 71 7.94 3.97 -11.23
C THR A 71 8.04 5.49 -11.32
N GLY A 72 9.26 6.01 -11.31
CA GLY A 72 9.49 7.44 -11.37
C GLY A 72 10.80 7.83 -10.71
N ASP A 73 11.05 9.13 -10.62
CA ASP A 73 12.33 9.64 -10.10
C ASP A 73 12.57 9.29 -8.64
N ASP A 74 11.52 9.24 -7.82
CA ASP A 74 11.62 8.92 -6.39
C ASP A 74 11.07 7.54 -6.06
N GLU A 75 11.10 6.63 -7.03
CA GLU A 75 10.46 5.32 -6.88
C GLU A 75 10.97 4.52 -5.67
N LYS A 76 12.27 4.52 -5.45
CA LYS A 76 12.85 3.76 -4.34
C LYS A 76 12.43 4.35 -3.00
N GLU A 77 12.53 5.67 -2.88
CA GLU A 77 12.12 6.36 -1.64
C GLU A 77 10.65 6.13 -1.36
N ALA A 78 9.82 6.18 -2.40
CA ALA A 78 8.38 5.98 -2.26
C ALA A 78 8.05 4.59 -1.72
N VAL A 79 8.63 3.55 -2.32
CA VAL A 79 8.35 2.18 -1.90
C VAL A 79 8.84 1.94 -0.47
N LEU A 80 10.06 2.39 -0.16
CA LEU A 80 10.62 2.18 1.18
C LEU A 80 9.82 2.92 2.25
N ALA A 81 9.33 4.12 1.95
CA ALA A 81 8.49 4.87 2.89
C ALA A 81 7.18 4.14 3.17
N LEU A 82 6.56 3.59 2.12
CA LEU A 82 5.30 2.86 2.28
C LEU A 82 5.50 1.53 2.99
N VAL A 83 6.59 0.82 2.71
CA VAL A 83 6.92 -0.42 3.42
C VAL A 83 7.10 -0.12 4.91
N GLU A 84 7.86 0.94 5.24
CA GLU A 84 8.07 1.34 6.62
C GLU A 84 6.76 1.68 7.31
N LEU A 85 5.88 2.40 6.63
CA LEU A 85 4.57 2.75 7.16
C LEU A 85 3.76 1.50 7.50
N VAL A 86 3.71 0.53 6.60
CA VAL A 86 2.98 -0.71 6.82
C VAL A 86 3.60 -1.50 7.97
N GLU A 87 4.92 -1.58 8.02
CA GLU A 87 5.62 -2.32 9.07
C GLU A 87 5.46 -1.68 10.45
N SER A 88 5.15 -0.40 10.49
CA SER A 88 4.85 0.31 11.74
C SER A 88 3.38 0.16 12.16
N GLY A 89 2.57 -0.56 11.38
CA GLY A 89 1.15 -0.75 11.68
C GLY A 89 0.27 0.37 11.19
N CYS A 90 0.69 1.11 10.17
CA CYS A 90 -0.05 2.23 9.57
C CYS A 90 -0.45 3.27 10.62
N LYS A 91 0.42 3.48 11.61
CA LYS A 91 0.23 4.42 12.71
C LYS A 91 -0.91 4.04 13.66
N GLU A 92 -1.37 2.78 13.62
CA GLU A 92 -2.37 2.28 14.56
C GLU A 92 -1.78 1.60 15.78
N LEU A 93 -0.54 1.17 15.69
CA LEU A 93 0.13 0.45 16.79
C LEU A 93 0.82 1.39 17.75
#